data_1b0c9326bbc7da92400665c75219eef5
#
_entry.id   1b0c9326bbc7da92400665c75219eef5
#
_cell.length_a   1.000
_cell.length_b   1.000
_cell.length_c   1.000
_cell.angle_alpha   90.00
_cell.angle_beta   90.00
_cell.angle_gamma   90.00
#
_symmetry.space_group_name_H-M   'P 1'
#
loop_
_entity.id
_entity.type
_entity.pdbx_description
1 polymer ?
#
loop_
_entity_poly.entity_id
_entity_poly.type
_entity_poly.pdbx_seq_one_letter_code
_entity_poly.pdbx_strand_id
1 'polypeptide(L)'
;MSVLYILMGIGMIIININRVPGVFAAIVTNAFTGTAAIGGFAGCAVSEIIRVGMARSVYSNEAGWGTSPMIHASAKTPHPVEQGLWGSFEVFFDTMVICTITALSVILSGNWTDGTNGGTLALSAFASGFGKFGSILLAVIMVIFTVTTSGGWFTYL
;
A
#
# COMPACT_ATOMS: atom_id res chain seq x y z
N MET A 1 2.80 -4.53 14.49
CA MET A 1 3.53 -3.83 13.43
C MET A 1 2.61 -2.99 12.55
N SER A 2 1.53 -3.54 12.03
CA SER A 2 0.56 -2.79 11.19
C SER A 2 0.02 -1.54 11.87
N VAL A 3 -0.32 -1.62 13.16
CA VAL A 3 -0.79 -0.45 13.94
C VAL A 3 0.28 0.65 13.98
N LEU A 4 1.55 0.30 14.19
CA LEU A 4 2.64 1.27 14.21
C LEU A 4 2.83 1.94 12.84
N TYR A 5 2.73 1.16 11.76
CA TYR A 5 2.77 1.68 10.40
C TYR A 5 1.62 2.66 10.13
N ILE A 6 0.40 2.29 10.52
CA ILE A 6 -0.80 3.14 10.38
C ILE A 6 -0.62 4.44 11.16
N LEU A 7 -0.13 4.37 12.41
CA LEU A 7 0.11 5.56 13.23
C LEU A 7 1.15 6.50 12.59
N MET A 8 2.23 5.95 12.03
CA MET A 8 3.20 6.73 11.28
C MET A 8 2.59 7.39 10.05
N GLY A 9 1.80 6.64 9.28
CA GLY A 9 1.15 7.16 8.09
C GLY A 9 0.12 8.26 8.41
N ILE A 10 -0.68 8.05 9.45
CA ILE A 10 -1.60 9.07 9.96
C ILE A 10 -0.81 10.31 10.43
N GLY A 11 0.29 10.12 11.14
CA GLY A 11 1.16 11.22 11.54
C GLY A 11 1.68 12.01 10.35
N MET A 12 2.08 11.33 9.26
CA MET A 12 2.50 11.97 8.00
C MET A 12 1.37 12.81 7.38
N ILE A 13 0.14 12.30 7.40
CA ILE A 13 -1.04 12.99 6.90
C ILE A 13 -1.35 14.23 7.77
N ILE A 14 -1.29 14.09 9.10
CA ILE A 14 -1.56 15.20 10.04
C ILE A 14 -0.53 16.33 9.86
N ILE A 15 0.76 16.00 9.74
CA ILE A 15 1.81 16.99 9.50
C ILE A 15 1.56 17.79 8.21
N ASN A 16 0.99 17.14 7.19
CA ASN A 16 0.72 17.74 5.88
C ASN A 16 -0.77 18.00 5.63
N ILE A 17 -1.59 18.17 6.66
CA ILE A 17 -3.05 18.23 6.56
C ILE A 17 -3.54 19.28 5.55
N ASN A 18 -2.85 20.42 5.47
CA ASN A 18 -3.20 21.51 4.55
C ASN A 18 -3.02 21.13 3.07
N ARG A 19 -2.18 20.15 2.77
CA ARG A 19 -1.89 19.69 1.41
C ARG A 19 -2.79 18.52 0.99
N VAL A 20 -3.40 17.82 1.93
CA VAL A 20 -4.23 16.64 1.69
C VAL A 20 -5.39 16.89 0.71
N PRO A 21 -6.19 17.97 0.83
CA PRO A 21 -7.27 18.22 -0.12
C PRO A 21 -6.77 18.41 -1.55
N GLY A 22 -5.62 19.10 -1.71
CA GLY A 22 -4.99 19.30 -3.01
C GLY A 22 -4.49 17.98 -3.62
N VAL A 23 -3.93 17.08 -2.81
CA VAL A 23 -3.50 15.76 -3.27
C VAL A 23 -4.69 14.91 -3.71
N PHE A 24 -5.78 14.89 -2.94
CA PHE A 24 -7.01 14.19 -3.35
C PHE A 24 -7.57 14.75 -4.67
N ALA A 25 -7.67 16.06 -4.78
CA ALA A 25 -8.11 16.71 -6.01
C ALA A 25 -7.20 16.33 -7.20
N ALA A 26 -5.89 16.32 -7.00
CA ALA A 26 -4.93 15.92 -8.03
C ALA A 26 -5.10 14.45 -8.44
N ILE A 27 -5.28 13.54 -7.48
CA ILE A 27 -5.51 12.11 -7.76
C ILE A 27 -6.78 11.94 -8.62
N VAL A 28 -7.90 12.52 -8.19
CA VAL A 28 -9.18 12.40 -8.91
C VAL A 28 -9.10 13.05 -10.28
N THR A 29 -8.57 14.27 -10.36
CA THR A 29 -8.45 15.00 -11.64
C THR A 29 -7.56 14.23 -12.60
N ASN A 30 -6.39 13.76 -12.17
CA ASN A 30 -5.48 13.02 -13.04
C ASN A 30 -6.00 11.63 -13.43
N ALA A 31 -6.85 11.01 -12.61
CA ALA A 31 -7.48 9.74 -12.97
C ALA A 31 -8.50 9.86 -14.11
N PHE A 32 -9.18 11.02 -14.21
CA PHE A 32 -10.24 11.24 -15.19
C PHE A 32 -9.87 12.21 -16.32
N THR A 33 -8.80 12.97 -16.18
CA THR A 33 -8.29 13.82 -17.26
C THR A 33 -7.17 13.09 -17.99
N GLY A 34 -7.18 13.20 -19.31
CA GLY A 34 -6.18 12.57 -20.18
C GLY A 34 -4.72 13.05 -19.97
N THR A 35 -4.44 13.83 -18.92
CA THR A 35 -3.07 14.20 -18.51
C THR A 35 -2.26 12.98 -18.10
N ALA A 36 -2.89 11.93 -17.60
CA ALA A 36 -2.26 10.62 -17.47
C ALA A 36 -1.77 10.07 -18.82
N ALA A 37 -2.43 10.46 -19.91
CA ALA A 37 -2.07 10.11 -21.30
C ALA A 37 -1.03 11.07 -21.90
N ILE A 38 -0.88 12.29 -21.40
CA ILE A 38 0.04 13.30 -21.92
C ILE A 38 1.44 13.20 -21.26
N GLY A 39 1.51 12.69 -20.04
CA GLY A 39 2.77 12.50 -19.30
C GLY A 39 3.63 11.34 -19.80
N GLY A 40 3.20 10.59 -20.78
CA GLY A 40 3.95 9.51 -21.38
C GLY A 40 3.21 8.97 -22.61
N PHE A 41 3.85 8.76 -23.68
CA PHE A 41 3.49 7.98 -24.84
C PHE A 41 2.12 7.30 -24.75
N ALA A 42 1.09 7.94 -25.27
CA ALA A 42 -0.33 7.83 -24.91
C ALA A 42 -0.97 6.42 -24.83
N GLY A 43 -0.41 5.41 -25.38
CA GLY A 43 -0.97 4.05 -25.33
C GLY A 43 -0.20 3.10 -24.43
N CYS A 44 1.14 3.17 -24.45
CA CYS A 44 1.98 2.28 -23.64
C CYS A 44 1.92 2.62 -22.15
N ALA A 45 1.78 3.90 -21.80
CA ALA A 45 1.75 4.32 -20.41
C ALA A 45 0.47 3.87 -19.68
N VAL A 46 -0.70 3.95 -20.33
CA VAL A 46 -1.97 3.51 -19.72
C VAL A 46 -1.97 2.00 -19.53
N SER A 47 -1.52 1.24 -20.53
CA SER A 47 -1.40 -0.22 -20.43
C SER A 47 -0.43 -0.62 -19.32
N GLU A 48 0.70 0.06 -19.20
CA GLU A 48 1.68 -0.21 -18.16
C GLU A 48 1.16 0.14 -16.76
N ILE A 49 0.47 1.27 -16.62
CA ILE A 49 -0.16 1.68 -15.34
C ILE A 49 -1.19 0.63 -14.91
N ILE A 50 -2.05 0.17 -15.83
CA ILE A 50 -3.03 -0.86 -15.53
C ILE A 50 -2.31 -2.17 -15.16
N ARG A 51 -1.32 -2.58 -15.94
CA ARG A 51 -0.56 -3.82 -15.70
C ARG A 51 0.13 -3.81 -14.34
N VAL A 52 0.85 -2.75 -14.04
CA VAL A 52 1.58 -2.61 -12.76
C VAL A 52 0.61 -2.46 -11.60
N GLY A 53 -0.44 -1.65 -11.74
CA GLY A 53 -1.46 -1.45 -10.71
C GLY A 53 -2.19 -2.75 -10.37
N MET A 54 -2.62 -3.50 -11.37
CA MET A 54 -3.26 -4.81 -11.17
C MET A 54 -2.30 -5.81 -10.52
N ALA A 55 -1.07 -5.92 -11.02
CA ALA A 55 -0.08 -6.83 -10.46
C ALA A 55 0.21 -6.52 -8.98
N ARG A 56 0.32 -5.25 -8.61
CA ARG A 56 0.54 -4.84 -7.22
C ARG A 56 -0.67 -5.08 -6.33
N SER A 57 -1.87 -4.82 -6.82
CA SER A 57 -3.12 -5.06 -6.09
C SER A 57 -3.33 -6.55 -5.82
N VAL A 58 -3.17 -7.39 -6.84
CA VAL A 58 -3.29 -8.85 -6.70
C VAL A 58 -2.25 -9.39 -5.71
N TYR A 59 -1.02 -8.88 -5.75
CA TYR A 59 0.05 -9.30 -4.85
C TYR A 59 -0.22 -8.88 -3.40
N SER A 60 -0.70 -7.66 -3.16
CA SER A 60 -0.98 -7.15 -1.81
C SER A 60 -2.12 -7.90 -1.13
N ASN A 61 -3.19 -8.17 -1.86
CA ASN A 61 -4.40 -8.82 -1.34
C ASN A 61 -4.40 -10.34 -1.50
N GLU A 62 -3.36 -10.92 -2.15
CA GLU A 62 -3.31 -12.34 -2.55
C GLU A 62 -4.57 -12.80 -3.32
N ALA A 63 -5.29 -11.84 -3.91
CA ALA A 63 -6.57 -12.08 -4.57
C ALA A 63 -6.39 -12.92 -5.83
N GLY A 64 -7.08 -14.05 -5.89
CA GLY A 64 -7.04 -14.97 -7.02
C GLY A 64 -5.88 -15.98 -7.00
N TRP A 65 -4.92 -15.89 -6.06
CA TRP A 65 -3.83 -16.86 -5.94
C TRP A 65 -4.23 -18.13 -5.18
N GLY A 66 -5.28 -18.05 -4.34
CA GLY A 66 -5.72 -19.16 -3.52
C GLY A 66 -4.95 -19.35 -2.21
N THR A 67 -3.96 -18.54 -1.91
CA THR A 67 -3.14 -18.61 -0.70
C THR A 67 -3.90 -18.14 0.53
N SER A 68 -4.63 -17.04 0.43
CA SER A 68 -5.45 -16.52 1.54
C SER A 68 -6.46 -17.56 2.06
N PRO A 69 -7.24 -18.27 1.24
CA PRO A 69 -8.11 -19.35 1.72
C PRO A 69 -7.36 -20.48 2.44
N MET A 70 -6.12 -20.80 2.08
CA MET A 70 -5.33 -21.84 2.76
C MET A 70 -5.01 -21.44 4.21
N ILE A 71 -4.58 -20.20 4.46
CA ILE A 71 -4.37 -19.71 5.82
C ILE A 71 -5.67 -19.71 6.60
N HIS A 72 -6.74 -19.17 6.01
CA HIS A 72 -8.03 -19.08 6.65
C HIS A 72 -8.63 -20.48 6.97
N ALA A 73 -8.32 -21.49 6.18
CA ALA A 73 -8.77 -22.86 6.42
C ALA A 73 -8.19 -23.48 7.71
N SER A 74 -7.03 -23.00 8.19
CA SER A 74 -6.42 -23.46 9.44
C SER A 74 -7.05 -22.87 10.69
N ALA A 75 -7.91 -21.86 10.55
CA ALA A 75 -8.53 -21.17 11.66
C ALA A 75 -9.59 -22.05 12.36
N LYS A 76 -9.58 -22.07 13.68
CA LYS A 76 -10.57 -22.75 14.50
C LYS A 76 -11.78 -21.83 14.70
N THR A 77 -12.79 -21.96 13.85
CA THR A 77 -14.02 -21.17 13.94
C THR A 77 -15.24 -22.08 14.04
N PRO A 78 -16.31 -21.64 14.71
CA PRO A 78 -17.55 -22.39 14.78
C PRO A 78 -18.20 -22.61 13.41
N HIS A 79 -18.04 -21.63 12.50
CA HIS A 79 -18.65 -21.69 11.18
C HIS A 79 -17.72 -21.11 10.10
N PRO A 80 -17.54 -21.77 8.94
CA PRO A 80 -16.66 -21.31 7.87
C PRO A 80 -16.98 -19.91 7.32
N VAL A 81 -18.26 -19.51 7.36
CA VAL A 81 -18.71 -18.19 6.88
C VAL A 81 -18.11 -17.07 7.71
N GLU A 82 -17.95 -17.23 9.00
CA GLU A 82 -17.31 -16.22 9.87
C GLU A 82 -15.89 -15.92 9.42
N GLN A 83 -15.13 -16.96 9.12
CA GLN A 83 -13.77 -16.82 8.63
C GLN A 83 -13.72 -16.21 7.21
N GLY A 84 -14.68 -16.55 6.35
CA GLY A 84 -14.82 -15.93 5.03
C GLY A 84 -15.11 -14.42 5.10
N LEU A 85 -15.92 -13.99 6.06
CA LEU A 85 -16.18 -12.57 6.31
C LEU A 85 -14.93 -11.82 6.79
N TRP A 86 -14.11 -12.46 7.64
CA TRP A 86 -12.83 -11.91 8.05
C TRP A 86 -11.88 -11.70 6.87
N GLY A 87 -11.78 -12.65 5.95
CA GLY A 87 -10.99 -12.51 4.73
C GLY A 87 -11.45 -11.33 3.86
N SER A 88 -12.76 -11.15 3.72
CA SER A 88 -13.30 -9.98 3.00
C SER A 88 -12.98 -8.65 3.69
N PHE A 89 -13.07 -8.62 5.02
CA PHE A 89 -12.72 -7.45 5.81
C PHE A 89 -11.22 -7.11 5.71
N GLU A 90 -10.36 -8.11 5.73
CA GLU A 90 -8.91 -7.96 5.59
C GLU A 90 -8.53 -7.30 4.26
N VAL A 91 -9.06 -7.80 3.15
CA VAL A 91 -8.84 -7.22 1.81
C VAL A 91 -9.34 -5.78 1.73
N PHE A 92 -10.53 -5.50 2.28
CA PHE A 92 -11.07 -4.15 2.34
C PHE A 92 -10.16 -3.22 3.15
N PHE A 93 -9.73 -3.66 4.32
CA PHE A 93 -8.89 -2.87 5.22
C PHE A 93 -7.50 -2.60 4.61
N ASP A 94 -6.86 -3.59 4.01
CA ASP A 94 -5.59 -3.42 3.32
C ASP A 94 -5.70 -2.38 2.21
N THR A 95 -6.69 -2.53 1.33
CA THR A 95 -6.84 -1.65 0.18
C THR A 95 -7.26 -0.23 0.57
N MET A 96 -8.29 -0.10 1.41
CA MET A 96 -8.89 1.21 1.70
C MET A 96 -8.12 1.98 2.77
N VAL A 97 -7.44 1.31 3.69
CA VAL A 97 -6.71 1.98 4.77
C VAL A 97 -5.21 1.98 4.49
N ILE A 98 -4.58 0.81 4.41
CA ILE A 98 -3.12 0.71 4.32
C ILE A 98 -2.61 1.31 3.01
N CYS A 99 -3.16 0.89 1.87
CA CYS A 99 -2.73 1.40 0.57
C CYS A 99 -3.02 2.89 0.40
N THR A 100 -4.15 3.40 0.90
CA THR A 100 -4.48 4.82 0.84
C THR A 100 -3.52 5.66 1.68
N ILE A 101 -3.23 5.25 2.91
CA ILE A 101 -2.25 5.91 3.78
C ILE A 101 -0.88 5.94 3.11
N THR A 102 -0.45 4.83 2.53
CA THR A 102 0.83 4.73 1.83
C THR A 102 0.89 5.67 0.63
N ALA A 103 -0.13 5.64 -0.22
CA ALA A 103 -0.22 6.49 -1.41
C ALA A 103 -0.21 7.98 -1.04
N LEU A 104 -1.01 8.38 -0.06
CA LEU A 104 -1.03 9.76 0.42
C LEU A 104 0.32 10.19 0.98
N SER A 105 0.97 9.34 1.80
CA SER A 105 2.29 9.63 2.36
C SER A 105 3.34 9.85 1.28
N VAL A 106 3.33 9.01 0.23
CA VAL A 106 4.26 9.14 -0.89
C VAL A 106 3.99 10.40 -1.71
N ILE A 107 2.73 10.69 -2.04
CA ILE A 107 2.39 11.87 -2.85
C ILE A 107 2.65 13.16 -2.07
N LEU A 108 2.30 13.20 -0.77
CA LEU A 108 2.54 14.35 0.10
C LEU A 108 4.03 14.67 0.27
N SER A 109 4.90 13.65 0.23
CA SER A 109 6.35 13.86 0.32
C SER A 109 6.95 14.56 -0.89
N GLY A 110 6.34 14.41 -2.08
CA GLY A 110 6.84 14.93 -3.35
C GLY A 110 7.99 14.11 -3.96
N ASN A 111 8.56 13.14 -3.26
CA ASN A 111 9.74 12.38 -3.69
C ASN A 111 9.45 11.37 -4.83
N TRP A 112 8.18 11.20 -5.20
CA TRP A 112 7.78 10.31 -6.29
C TRP A 112 8.27 10.77 -7.68
N THR A 113 8.67 12.06 -7.80
CA THR A 113 9.20 12.63 -9.05
C THR A 113 10.68 12.32 -9.29
N ASP A 114 11.40 11.83 -8.27
CA ASP A 114 12.85 11.62 -8.30
C ASP A 114 13.26 10.31 -8.98
N GLY A 115 12.31 9.56 -9.53
CA GLY A 115 12.57 8.28 -10.21
C GLY A 115 12.90 7.11 -9.27
N THR A 116 12.82 7.31 -7.96
CA THR A 116 12.98 6.24 -6.97
C THR A 116 11.74 5.36 -6.94
N ASN A 117 11.92 4.06 -6.73
CA ASN A 117 10.85 3.08 -6.80
C ASN A 117 10.79 2.19 -5.55
N GLY A 118 9.61 1.59 -5.33
CA GLY A 118 9.41 0.55 -4.33
C GLY A 118 9.67 1.02 -2.90
N GLY A 119 10.38 0.20 -2.12
CA GLY A 119 10.64 0.45 -0.70
C GLY A 119 11.49 1.69 -0.44
N THR A 120 12.42 2.02 -1.34
CA THR A 120 13.25 3.23 -1.21
C THR A 120 12.42 4.51 -1.31
N LEU A 121 11.41 4.53 -2.16
CA LEU A 121 10.46 5.64 -2.26
C LEU A 121 9.67 5.81 -0.95
N ALA A 122 9.19 4.73 -0.37
CA ALA A 122 8.50 4.78 0.91
C ALA A 122 9.43 5.28 2.03
N LEU A 123 10.67 4.78 2.09
CA LEU A 123 11.66 5.25 3.07
C LEU A 123 11.94 6.75 2.94
N SER A 124 12.13 7.25 1.72
CA SER A 124 12.34 8.68 1.47
C SER A 124 11.13 9.52 1.82
N ALA A 125 9.92 9.01 1.55
CA ALA A 125 8.68 9.68 1.90
C ALA A 125 8.53 9.87 3.41
N PHE A 126 8.77 8.82 4.19
CA PHE A 126 8.70 8.92 5.65
C PHE A 126 9.90 9.70 6.25
N ALA A 127 11.06 9.67 5.58
CA ALA A 127 12.18 10.51 5.97
C ALA A 127 11.90 12.01 5.80
N SER A 128 11.11 12.41 4.80
CA SER A 128 10.73 13.81 4.59
C SER A 128 9.85 14.37 5.71
N GLY A 129 9.02 13.52 6.35
CA GLY A 129 8.14 13.94 7.44
C GLY A 129 8.76 13.82 8.83
N PHE A 130 9.46 12.72 9.09
CA PHE A 130 9.99 12.37 10.42
C PHE A 130 11.53 12.36 10.49
N GLY A 131 12.21 12.81 9.43
CA GLY A 131 13.66 12.78 9.36
C GLY A 131 14.23 11.35 9.37
N LYS A 132 15.48 11.22 9.80
CA LYS A 132 16.18 9.91 9.88
C LYS A 132 15.44 8.90 10.77
N PHE A 133 14.76 9.36 11.81
CA PHE A 133 14.01 8.47 12.69
C PHE A 133 12.88 7.77 11.93
N GLY A 134 12.14 8.49 11.08
CA GLY A 134 11.07 7.91 10.26
C GLY A 134 11.57 6.84 9.31
N SER A 135 12.69 7.09 8.63
CA SER A 135 13.26 6.09 7.71
C SER A 135 13.77 4.84 8.43
N ILE A 136 14.45 5.00 9.58
CA ILE A 136 14.94 3.86 10.36
C ILE A 136 13.76 3.03 10.89
N LEU A 137 12.75 3.69 11.45
CA LEU A 137 11.58 3.01 11.98
C LEU A 137 10.82 2.26 10.89
N LEU A 138 10.62 2.88 9.73
CA LEU A 138 10.00 2.22 8.59
C LEU A 138 10.85 1.05 8.08
N ALA A 139 12.17 1.19 8.00
CA ALA A 139 13.05 0.09 7.60
C ALA A 139 12.92 -1.12 8.54
N VAL A 140 12.88 -0.90 9.85
CA VAL A 140 12.65 -1.95 10.84
C VAL A 140 11.28 -2.62 10.64
N ILE A 141 10.23 -1.82 10.44
CA ILE A 141 8.87 -2.33 10.15
C ILE A 141 8.88 -3.19 8.90
N MET A 142 9.53 -2.75 7.82
CA MET A 142 9.62 -3.50 6.55
C MET A 142 10.36 -4.84 6.73
N VAL A 143 11.46 -4.86 7.48
CA VAL A 143 12.17 -6.11 7.79
C VAL A 143 11.27 -7.08 8.54
N ILE A 144 10.55 -6.60 9.55
CA ILE A 144 9.64 -7.45 10.32
C ILE A 144 8.48 -7.94 9.46
N PHE A 145 7.90 -7.10 8.60
CA PHE A 145 6.87 -7.54 7.66
C PHE A 145 7.40 -8.62 6.70
N THR A 146 8.62 -8.46 6.19
CA THR A 146 9.24 -9.46 5.32
C THR A 146 9.40 -10.80 6.05
N VAL A 147 9.89 -10.77 7.29
CA VAL A 147 10.07 -11.99 8.10
C VAL A 147 8.73 -12.65 8.41
N THR A 148 7.71 -11.88 8.81
CA THR A 148 6.38 -12.42 9.11
C THR A 148 5.69 -12.98 7.87
N THR A 149 5.81 -12.31 6.72
CA THR A 149 5.26 -12.79 5.45
C THR A 149 5.95 -14.08 5.02
N SER A 150 7.29 -14.13 5.09
CA SER A 150 8.05 -15.36 4.79
C SER A 150 7.65 -16.50 5.73
N GLY A 151 7.48 -16.22 7.03
CA GLY A 151 6.99 -17.19 8.00
C GLY A 151 5.58 -17.70 7.69
N GLY A 152 4.68 -16.81 7.26
CA GLY A 152 3.34 -17.19 6.81
C GLY A 152 3.37 -18.13 5.61
N TRP A 153 4.25 -17.89 4.65
CA TRP A 153 4.39 -18.75 3.48
C TRP A 153 4.85 -20.18 3.81
N PHE A 154 5.64 -20.35 4.87
CA PHE A 154 6.00 -21.69 5.34
C PHE A 154 4.79 -22.49 5.85
N THR A 155 3.69 -21.88 6.19
CA THR A 155 2.47 -22.59 6.62
C THR A 155 1.69 -23.22 5.45
N TYR A 156 2.04 -22.89 4.20
CA TYR A 156 1.45 -23.47 3.00
C TYR A 156 2.13 -24.79 2.56
N LEU A 157 3.30 -25.09 3.15
CA LEU A 157 4.06 -26.31 2.89
C LEU A 157 3.69 -27.43 3.86
#